data_8dce72d4e9d3877af373ffa4c9ea9852
#
_entry.id   8dce72d4e9d3877af373ffa4c9ea9852
#
_cell.length_a   1.000
_cell.length_b   1.000
_cell.length_c   1.000
_cell.angle_alpha   90.00
_cell.angle_beta   90.00
_cell.angle_gamma   90.00
#
_symmetry.space_group_name_H-M   'P 1'
#
loop_
_entity.id
_entity.type
_entity.pdbx_description
1 polymer ?
#
loop_
_entity_poly.entity_id
_entity_poly.type
_entity_poly.pdbx_seq_one_letter_code
_entity_poly.pdbx_strand_id
1 'polypeptide(L)'
;MRSFKTLLLAGLATTALSASALAQEVTLKLHHFLGPKSPAQTQMLEPWAKSIEEASGGKVKIEIYPSMSLGGAPPELVSQVRDGVVDLVWTVNGYTPGLFPRTEVFELPFIHTNDIRATNLAMRAMFDEYLAPEYKGVKVMFLHTHAGQAIQMAKAEVRKPADLAGKKMRIPTRTGAWVIEALGAAPAAMPVPDIPQAFSKGVVDGALIPWEIIPALKLQDQTDYQIEGVDKTRLGTTTFQVSMNLDKWNSLPEDIQKAFLDNSGEEWVVKAAEIWRQIDENGIKVATDAGNKHIQLTQEETDAFKTVLEPVVDRWVKEVDGKGIDGAALVAKARELVAANSAK
;
A
#
# COMPACT_ATOMS: atom_id res chain seq x y z
N MET A 1 41.49 54.11 -64.46
CA MET A 1 40.20 54.80 -64.38
C MET A 1 39.31 53.91 -63.49
N ARG A 2 38.65 54.45 -62.49
CA ARG A 2 38.19 53.92 -61.22
C ARG A 2 37.09 52.90 -61.35
N SER A 3 37.28 51.70 -60.72
CA SER A 3 36.26 50.71 -60.50
C SER A 3 35.76 50.83 -59.03
N PHE A 4 34.45 51.03 -58.84
CA PHE A 4 33.78 50.97 -57.57
C PHE A 4 33.35 49.51 -57.30
N LYS A 5 33.89 48.93 -56.21
CA LYS A 5 33.42 47.65 -55.69
C LYS A 5 32.36 47.93 -54.62
N THR A 6 31.15 47.54 -54.87
CA THR A 6 30.07 47.55 -53.86
C THR A 6 30.14 46.28 -53.06
N LEU A 7 30.42 46.38 -51.75
CA LEU A 7 30.30 45.27 -50.79
C LEU A 7 28.85 45.20 -50.32
N LEU A 8 28.19 44.08 -50.60
CA LEU A 8 26.91 43.67 -49.94
C LEU A 8 27.28 42.95 -48.68
N LEU A 9 27.00 43.53 -47.49
CA LEU A 9 26.97 42.84 -46.23
C LEU A 9 25.63 42.13 -46.07
N ALA A 10 25.61 40.80 -46.21
CA ALA A 10 24.50 39.95 -45.82
C ALA A 10 24.60 39.67 -44.33
N GLY A 11 23.76 40.33 -43.52
CA GLY A 11 23.61 40.04 -42.10
C GLY A 11 22.82 38.73 -41.91
N LEU A 12 23.51 37.65 -41.51
CA LEU A 12 22.89 36.46 -40.94
C LEU A 12 22.42 36.77 -39.53
N ALA A 13 21.12 36.98 -39.37
CA ALA A 13 20.50 36.96 -38.03
C ALA A 13 20.35 35.49 -37.60
N THR A 14 21.28 34.97 -36.87
CA THR A 14 21.16 33.71 -36.12
C THR A 14 20.24 33.91 -34.91
N THR A 15 18.96 33.59 -35.07
CA THR A 15 18.04 33.40 -33.95
C THR A 15 18.49 32.13 -33.20
N ALA A 16 19.28 32.32 -32.14
CA ALA A 16 19.54 31.28 -31.15
C ALA A 16 18.22 31.00 -30.42
N LEU A 17 17.55 29.91 -30.79
CA LEU A 17 16.54 29.30 -29.91
C LEU A 17 17.29 28.84 -28.66
N SER A 18 17.26 29.67 -27.63
CA SER A 18 17.60 29.24 -26.27
C SER A 18 16.52 28.31 -25.83
N ALA A 19 16.69 27.00 -26.09
CA ALA A 19 15.99 25.96 -25.35
C ALA A 19 16.46 26.16 -23.89
N SER A 20 15.65 26.85 -23.10
CA SER A 20 15.81 26.84 -21.65
C SER A 20 15.67 25.41 -21.23
N ALA A 21 16.79 24.69 -21.06
CA ALA A 21 16.81 23.48 -20.28
C ALA A 21 16.29 23.90 -18.90
N LEU A 22 15.03 23.56 -18.59
CA LEU A 22 14.48 23.73 -17.27
C LEU A 22 15.41 22.90 -16.37
N ALA A 23 16.27 23.61 -15.64
CA ALA A 23 17.16 22.95 -14.69
C ALA A 23 16.28 22.24 -13.67
N GLN A 24 16.48 20.95 -13.51
CA GLN A 24 15.87 20.18 -12.43
C GLN A 24 16.28 20.82 -11.11
N GLU A 25 15.30 21.35 -10.37
CA GLU A 25 15.57 22.06 -9.12
C GLU A 25 15.71 21.12 -7.93
N VAL A 26 14.96 20.00 -7.96
CA VAL A 26 14.86 19.07 -6.83
C VAL A 26 14.87 17.63 -7.30
N THR A 27 15.77 16.82 -6.75
CA THR A 27 15.73 15.36 -6.84
C THR A 27 15.32 14.78 -5.50
N LEU A 28 14.29 13.92 -5.51
CA LEU A 28 13.73 13.28 -4.32
C LEU A 28 13.91 11.77 -4.40
N LYS A 29 14.28 11.13 -3.29
CA LYS A 29 14.47 9.69 -3.18
C LYS A 29 13.22 9.06 -2.57
N LEU A 30 12.53 8.18 -3.33
CA LEU A 30 11.43 7.36 -2.84
C LEU A 30 11.95 5.95 -2.58
N HIS A 31 11.89 5.49 -1.34
CA HIS A 31 12.38 4.19 -0.91
C HIS A 31 11.23 3.23 -0.59
N HIS A 32 11.35 1.97 -1.00
CA HIS A 32 10.37 0.95 -0.68
C HIS A 32 10.95 -0.48 -0.68
N PHE A 33 10.16 -1.45 -0.19
CA PHE A 33 10.60 -2.81 0.12
C PHE A 33 10.37 -3.86 -0.97
N LEU A 34 9.53 -3.60 -1.97
CA LEU A 34 9.28 -4.55 -3.05
C LEU A 34 10.31 -4.45 -4.18
N GLY A 35 10.40 -5.52 -4.97
CA GLY A 35 11.30 -5.55 -6.13
C GLY A 35 10.89 -4.58 -7.24
N PRO A 36 11.83 -4.23 -8.15
CA PRO A 36 11.62 -3.22 -9.19
C PRO A 36 10.61 -3.61 -10.27
N LYS A 37 10.24 -4.87 -10.35
CA LYS A 37 9.21 -5.38 -11.27
C LYS A 37 7.85 -5.59 -10.59
N SER A 38 7.73 -5.23 -9.32
CA SER A 38 6.44 -5.35 -8.63
C SER A 38 5.40 -4.41 -9.24
N PRO A 39 4.14 -4.85 -9.35
CA PRO A 39 3.07 -3.99 -9.83
C PRO A 39 2.92 -2.70 -9.00
N ALA A 40 3.18 -2.74 -7.70
CA ALA A 40 3.20 -1.55 -6.86
C ALA A 40 4.17 -0.48 -7.37
N GLN A 41 5.37 -0.87 -7.82
CA GLN A 41 6.30 0.09 -8.42
C GLN A 41 5.84 0.48 -9.83
N THR A 42 5.68 -0.49 -10.72
CA THR A 42 5.54 -0.22 -12.16
C THR A 42 4.18 0.36 -12.56
N GLN A 43 3.11 0.05 -11.79
CA GLN A 43 1.75 0.48 -12.12
C GLN A 43 1.21 1.59 -11.20
N MET A 44 1.81 1.80 -10.01
CA MET A 44 1.38 2.83 -9.07
C MET A 44 2.46 3.88 -8.83
N LEU A 45 3.62 3.52 -8.26
CA LEU A 45 4.62 4.51 -7.84
C LEU A 45 5.27 5.25 -9.02
N GLU A 46 5.66 4.56 -10.10
CA GLU A 46 6.24 5.17 -11.29
C GLU A 46 5.26 6.12 -11.99
N PRO A 47 3.98 5.73 -12.28
CA PRO A 47 3.01 6.65 -12.86
C PRO A 47 2.69 7.84 -11.95
N TRP A 48 2.64 7.65 -10.63
CA TRP A 48 2.46 8.74 -9.67
C TRP A 48 3.63 9.71 -9.69
N ALA A 49 4.85 9.22 -9.61
CA ALA A 49 6.05 10.03 -9.68
C ALA A 49 6.10 10.84 -11.00
N LYS A 50 5.82 10.17 -12.12
CA LYS A 50 5.79 10.79 -13.43
C LYS A 50 4.76 11.90 -13.53
N SER A 51 3.56 11.73 -12.98
CA SER A 51 2.53 12.77 -13.01
C SER A 51 2.96 14.04 -12.26
N ILE A 52 3.71 13.90 -11.16
CA ILE A 52 4.27 15.03 -10.41
C ILE A 52 5.43 15.69 -11.18
N GLU A 53 6.31 14.89 -11.79
CA GLU A 53 7.39 15.39 -12.64
C GLU A 53 6.83 16.24 -13.80
N GLU A 54 5.78 15.76 -14.47
CA GLU A 54 5.09 16.46 -15.55
C GLU A 54 4.39 17.73 -15.04
N ALA A 55 3.65 17.64 -13.93
CA ALA A 55 2.92 18.77 -13.35
C ALA A 55 3.84 19.87 -12.82
N SER A 56 5.05 19.52 -12.38
CA SER A 56 6.08 20.48 -11.96
C SER A 56 6.84 21.12 -13.14
N GLY A 57 6.50 20.74 -14.39
CA GLY A 57 7.26 21.19 -15.56
C GLY A 57 8.69 20.67 -15.61
N GLY A 58 8.96 19.51 -15.00
CA GLY A 58 10.29 18.89 -14.94
C GLY A 58 11.20 19.44 -13.87
N LYS A 59 10.73 20.32 -12.98
CA LYS A 59 11.50 20.85 -11.86
C LYS A 59 11.78 19.82 -10.77
N VAL A 60 10.93 18.80 -10.65
CA VAL A 60 11.08 17.67 -9.72
C VAL A 60 11.44 16.42 -10.48
N LYS A 61 12.37 15.64 -9.90
CA LYS A 61 12.67 14.27 -10.26
C LYS A 61 12.46 13.39 -9.03
N ILE A 62 11.67 12.30 -9.17
CA ILE A 62 11.47 11.30 -8.11
C ILE A 62 12.21 10.03 -8.52
N GLU A 63 13.32 9.75 -7.84
CA GLU A 63 14.08 8.52 -8.04
C GLU A 63 13.56 7.43 -7.09
N ILE A 64 13.13 6.29 -7.67
CA ILE A 64 12.57 5.18 -6.91
C ILE A 64 13.67 4.16 -6.60
N TYR A 65 13.80 3.84 -5.32
CA TYR A 65 14.78 2.89 -4.78
C TYR A 65 14.05 1.66 -4.23
N PRO A 66 13.94 0.57 -5.02
CA PRO A 66 13.24 -0.67 -4.63
C PRO A 66 14.10 -1.57 -3.74
N SER A 67 13.47 -2.63 -3.21
CA SER A 67 14.12 -3.75 -2.51
C SER A 67 15.01 -3.32 -1.35
N MET A 68 14.65 -2.28 -0.63
CA MET A 68 15.48 -1.72 0.45
C MET A 68 16.90 -1.33 0.00
N SER A 69 17.07 -0.89 -1.26
CA SER A 69 18.38 -0.64 -1.88
C SER A 69 19.18 0.51 -1.25
N LEU A 70 18.54 1.37 -0.44
CA LEU A 70 19.20 2.37 0.37
C LEU A 70 19.56 1.89 1.79
N GLY A 71 19.35 0.58 2.04
CA GLY A 71 19.67 -0.05 3.32
C GLY A 71 18.50 -0.14 4.30
N GLY A 72 18.72 -0.88 5.39
CA GLY A 72 17.71 -1.15 6.41
C GLY A 72 16.77 -2.29 6.06
N ALA A 73 15.71 -2.46 6.87
CA ALA A 73 14.66 -3.44 6.71
C ALA A 73 13.29 -2.74 6.54
N PRO A 74 12.25 -3.41 5.99
CA PRO A 74 10.95 -2.79 5.76
C PRO A 74 10.32 -2.07 6.96
N PRO A 75 10.44 -2.56 8.22
CA PRO A 75 9.97 -1.83 9.40
C PRO A 75 10.67 -0.49 9.66
N GLU A 76 11.86 -0.26 9.09
CA GLU A 76 12.62 0.97 9.30
C GLU A 76 12.24 2.11 8.34
N LEU A 77 11.41 1.85 7.31
CA LEU A 77 11.04 2.86 6.31
C LEU A 77 10.38 4.09 6.93
N VAL A 78 9.54 3.91 7.96
CA VAL A 78 8.90 5.04 8.65
C VAL A 78 9.91 5.90 9.39
N SER A 79 10.90 5.32 10.07
CA SER A 79 11.97 6.08 10.72
C SER A 79 12.87 6.75 9.68
N GLN A 80 13.23 6.06 8.60
CA GLN A 80 14.05 6.63 7.53
C GLN A 80 13.45 7.91 6.95
N VAL A 81 12.13 7.93 6.66
CA VAL A 81 11.49 9.14 6.16
C VAL A 81 11.34 10.21 7.23
N ARG A 82 11.05 9.85 8.48
CA ARG A 82 10.97 10.83 9.58
C ARG A 82 12.31 11.51 9.86
N ASP A 83 13.38 10.73 9.84
CA ASP A 83 14.73 11.20 10.15
C ASP A 83 15.42 11.86 8.94
N GLY A 84 14.76 11.94 7.78
CA GLY A 84 15.29 12.55 6.56
C GLY A 84 16.41 11.76 5.89
N VAL A 85 16.55 10.46 6.19
CA VAL A 85 17.50 9.57 5.50
C VAL A 85 17.09 9.39 4.04
N VAL A 86 15.77 9.37 3.79
CA VAL A 86 15.16 9.41 2.47
C VAL A 86 14.06 10.46 2.44
N ASP A 87 13.74 10.99 1.24
CA ASP A 87 12.75 12.04 1.11
C ASP A 87 11.31 11.50 1.16
N LEU A 88 11.07 10.35 0.54
CA LEU A 88 9.76 9.68 0.46
C LEU A 88 9.89 8.20 0.76
N VAL A 89 8.81 7.62 1.26
CA VAL A 89 8.66 6.17 1.37
C VAL A 89 7.28 5.73 0.87
N TRP A 90 7.23 4.48 0.39
CA TRP A 90 6.02 3.70 0.33
C TRP A 90 6.19 2.49 1.26
N THR A 91 5.30 2.33 2.24
CA THR A 91 5.41 1.29 3.26
C THR A 91 4.07 0.85 3.82
N VAL A 92 4.07 -0.30 4.49
CA VAL A 92 2.95 -0.83 5.28
C VAL A 92 2.96 -0.18 6.67
N ASN A 93 1.85 0.43 7.09
CA ASN A 93 1.72 1.04 8.41
C ASN A 93 1.94 0.01 9.53
N GLY A 94 1.40 -1.18 9.37
CA GLY A 94 1.48 -2.24 10.38
C GLY A 94 2.85 -2.89 10.54
N TYR A 95 3.86 -2.57 9.71
CA TYR A 95 5.25 -3.00 9.94
C TYR A 95 5.92 -2.29 11.12
N THR A 96 5.29 -1.23 11.62
CA THR A 96 5.66 -0.53 12.86
C THR A 96 4.52 -0.63 13.88
N PRO A 97 4.36 -1.79 14.56
CA PRO A 97 3.21 -2.07 15.41
C PRO A 97 2.97 -1.00 16.48
N GLY A 98 1.72 -0.53 16.56
CA GLY A 98 1.30 0.46 17.56
C GLY A 98 1.68 1.90 17.26
N LEU A 99 2.32 2.18 16.11
CA LEU A 99 2.66 3.55 15.70
C LEU A 99 1.47 4.27 15.05
N PHE A 100 0.58 3.53 14.40
CA PHE A 100 -0.60 4.03 13.70
C PHE A 100 -1.91 3.42 14.25
N PRO A 101 -2.17 3.52 15.58
CA PRO A 101 -3.28 2.83 16.22
C PRO A 101 -4.65 3.23 15.71
N ARG A 102 -4.83 4.45 15.18
CA ARG A 102 -6.11 4.92 14.61
C ARG A 102 -6.33 4.36 13.21
N THR A 103 -5.28 4.37 12.37
CA THR A 103 -5.34 3.84 10.99
C THR A 103 -5.58 2.33 10.97
N GLU A 104 -5.16 1.60 12.01
CA GLU A 104 -5.43 0.16 12.17
C GLU A 104 -6.92 -0.19 12.12
N VAL A 105 -7.85 0.74 12.35
CA VAL A 105 -9.30 0.48 12.23
C VAL A 105 -9.67 -0.12 10.89
N PHE A 106 -8.99 0.29 9.81
CA PHE A 106 -9.25 -0.22 8.46
C PHE A 106 -8.67 -1.62 8.21
N GLU A 107 -7.78 -2.11 9.07
CA GLU A 107 -7.21 -3.46 9.00
C GLU A 107 -8.04 -4.51 9.74
N LEU A 108 -9.01 -4.07 10.56
CA LEU A 108 -9.87 -4.95 11.33
C LEU A 108 -10.74 -5.84 10.44
N PRO A 109 -11.07 -7.07 10.89
CA PRO A 109 -11.93 -7.96 10.14
C PRO A 109 -13.22 -7.26 9.71
N PHE A 110 -13.56 -7.40 8.44
CA PHE A 110 -14.83 -6.95 7.85
C PHE A 110 -15.16 -5.45 7.96
N ILE A 111 -14.15 -4.59 8.24
CA ILE A 111 -14.26 -3.15 8.00
C ILE A 111 -14.04 -2.87 6.52
N HIS A 112 -12.97 -3.41 5.95
CA HIS A 112 -12.78 -3.48 4.50
C HIS A 112 -13.75 -4.51 3.91
N THR A 113 -14.55 -4.12 2.92
CA THR A 113 -15.61 -4.93 2.31
C THR A 113 -15.27 -5.37 0.89
N ASN A 114 -14.01 -5.69 0.60
CA ASN A 114 -13.46 -6.02 -0.72
C ASN A 114 -13.53 -4.86 -1.74
N ASP A 115 -14.05 -3.72 -1.34
CA ASP A 115 -14.10 -2.50 -2.14
C ASP A 115 -12.91 -1.60 -1.74
N ILE A 116 -11.80 -1.72 -2.48
CA ILE A 116 -10.59 -0.94 -2.24
C ILE A 116 -10.87 0.56 -2.37
N ARG A 117 -11.68 0.94 -3.38
CA ARG A 117 -12.05 2.32 -3.63
C ARG A 117 -12.79 2.92 -2.44
N ALA A 118 -13.82 2.22 -1.97
CA ALA A 118 -14.61 2.67 -0.82
C ALA A 118 -13.75 2.81 0.45
N THR A 119 -12.86 1.86 0.71
CA THR A 119 -11.97 1.89 1.86
C THR A 119 -10.96 3.03 1.76
N ASN A 120 -10.34 3.24 0.59
CA ASN A 120 -9.39 4.33 0.37
C ASN A 120 -10.05 5.71 0.52
N LEU A 121 -11.27 5.88 -0.01
CA LEU A 121 -12.04 7.11 0.14
C LEU A 121 -12.45 7.36 1.60
N ALA A 122 -12.81 6.30 2.34
CA ALA A 122 -13.10 6.40 3.77
C ALA A 122 -11.87 6.83 4.57
N MET A 123 -10.69 6.24 4.31
CA MET A 123 -9.43 6.68 4.94
C MET A 123 -9.14 8.15 4.64
N ARG A 124 -9.31 8.56 3.38
CA ARG A 124 -9.11 9.96 2.99
C ARG A 124 -10.05 10.90 3.73
N ALA A 125 -11.34 10.56 3.81
CA ALA A 125 -12.35 11.37 4.51
C ALA A 125 -12.10 11.46 6.02
N MET A 126 -11.52 10.41 6.62
CA MET A 126 -11.18 10.39 8.05
C MET A 126 -9.81 11.00 8.36
N PHE A 127 -9.00 11.34 7.34
CA PHE A 127 -7.59 11.63 7.57
C PHE A 127 -7.39 12.83 8.50
N ASP A 128 -7.88 13.99 8.13
CA ASP A 128 -7.58 15.24 8.85
C ASP A 128 -8.10 15.24 10.29
N GLU A 129 -9.30 14.73 10.51
CA GLU A 129 -9.96 14.75 11.82
C GLU A 129 -9.50 13.62 12.74
N TYR A 130 -9.31 12.40 12.18
CA TYR A 130 -9.11 11.21 13.00
C TYR A 130 -7.70 10.62 12.90
N LEU A 131 -7.07 10.61 11.71
CA LEU A 131 -5.84 9.84 11.48
C LEU A 131 -4.57 10.69 11.53
N ALA A 132 -4.61 11.93 11.08
CA ALA A 132 -3.45 12.82 10.98
C ALA A 132 -2.61 12.93 12.26
N PRO A 133 -3.18 12.91 13.49
CA PRO A 133 -2.39 13.03 14.70
C PRO A 133 -1.29 11.99 14.90
N GLU A 134 -1.36 10.84 14.23
CA GLU A 134 -0.34 9.77 14.35
C GLU A 134 0.77 9.85 13.28
N TYR A 135 0.59 10.65 12.24
CA TYR A 135 1.57 10.85 11.16
C TYR A 135 2.56 11.99 11.43
N LYS A 136 3.10 12.04 12.65
CA LYS A 136 4.05 13.09 13.06
C LYS A 136 5.38 12.95 12.32
N GLY A 137 5.93 14.09 11.87
CA GLY A 137 7.22 14.16 11.20
C GLY A 137 7.17 13.79 9.70
N VAL A 138 5.98 13.52 9.17
CA VAL A 138 5.80 13.27 7.74
C VAL A 138 4.61 14.06 7.18
N LYS A 139 4.68 14.37 5.89
CA LYS A 139 3.54 14.78 5.07
C LYS A 139 3.04 13.56 4.32
N VAL A 140 1.85 13.09 4.67
CA VAL A 140 1.21 12.00 3.93
C VAL A 140 0.75 12.53 2.58
N MET A 141 1.16 11.86 1.51
CA MET A 141 0.69 12.12 0.15
C MET A 141 -0.66 11.43 -0.05
N PHE A 142 -0.71 10.13 0.20
CA PHE A 142 -1.95 9.37 0.23
C PHE A 142 -1.81 8.09 1.06
N LEU A 143 -2.94 7.59 1.54
CA LEU A 143 -3.10 6.27 2.12
C LEU A 143 -3.87 5.38 1.15
N HIS A 144 -3.58 4.09 1.16
CA HIS A 144 -4.35 3.11 0.40
C HIS A 144 -4.33 1.74 1.05
N THR A 145 -5.19 0.85 0.57
CA THR A 145 -5.21 -0.57 0.94
C THR A 145 -4.99 -1.45 -0.30
N HIS A 146 -4.78 -2.74 -0.08
CA HIS A 146 -4.92 -3.78 -1.10
C HIS A 146 -6.32 -4.42 -1.05
N ALA A 147 -6.59 -5.41 -1.91
CA ALA A 147 -7.91 -6.04 -2.05
C ALA A 147 -8.37 -6.88 -0.84
N GLY A 148 -7.51 -7.06 0.14
CA GLY A 148 -7.80 -7.81 1.36
C GLY A 148 -7.01 -9.11 1.48
N GLN A 149 -6.91 -9.60 2.72
CA GLN A 149 -6.15 -10.79 3.08
C GLN A 149 -6.96 -12.05 2.74
N ALA A 150 -6.40 -12.91 1.89
CA ALA A 150 -6.84 -14.29 1.73
C ALA A 150 -5.97 -15.23 2.58
N ILE A 151 -6.44 -16.45 2.81
CA ILE A 151 -5.66 -17.49 3.47
C ILE A 151 -4.91 -18.26 2.38
N GLN A 152 -3.57 -18.22 2.41
CA GLN A 152 -2.72 -18.95 1.50
C GLN A 152 -2.08 -20.11 2.26
N MET A 153 -2.34 -21.35 1.84
CA MET A 153 -1.85 -22.54 2.54
C MET A 153 -0.88 -23.35 1.68
N ALA A 154 0.24 -23.77 2.26
CA ALA A 154 1.21 -24.61 1.55
C ALA A 154 0.59 -25.94 1.14
N LYS A 155 -0.08 -26.66 2.06
CA LYS A 155 -0.54 -28.04 1.84
C LYS A 155 -1.93 -28.38 2.38
N ALA A 156 -2.57 -27.50 3.12
CA ALA A 156 -3.82 -27.80 3.79
C ALA A 156 -5.01 -27.04 3.20
N GLU A 157 -6.08 -27.73 2.90
CA GLU A 157 -7.38 -27.09 2.62
C GLU A 157 -7.98 -26.55 3.90
N VAL A 158 -8.60 -25.38 3.85
CA VAL A 158 -9.25 -24.71 4.97
C VAL A 158 -10.68 -24.36 4.53
N ARG A 159 -11.66 -24.86 5.29
CA ARG A 159 -13.10 -24.57 5.08
C ARG A 159 -13.78 -24.03 6.33
N LYS A 160 -13.20 -24.23 7.49
CA LYS A 160 -13.73 -23.76 8.77
C LYS A 160 -12.61 -23.27 9.68
N PRO A 161 -12.90 -22.40 10.66
CA PRO A 161 -11.89 -21.86 11.58
C PRO A 161 -11.01 -22.94 12.22
N ALA A 162 -11.61 -24.06 12.63
CA ALA A 162 -10.90 -25.16 13.28
C ALA A 162 -9.82 -25.84 12.42
N ASP A 163 -9.87 -25.70 11.08
CA ASP A 163 -8.86 -26.27 10.18
C ASP A 163 -7.50 -25.53 10.29
N LEU A 164 -7.51 -24.33 10.87
CA LEU A 164 -6.32 -23.55 11.16
C LEU A 164 -5.70 -23.84 12.55
N ALA A 165 -6.39 -24.62 13.40
CA ALA A 165 -5.90 -24.90 14.76
C ALA A 165 -4.49 -25.51 14.74
N GLY A 166 -3.57 -24.91 15.49
CA GLY A 166 -2.19 -25.33 15.60
C GLY A 166 -1.30 -25.05 14.40
N LYS A 167 -1.83 -24.45 13.30
CA LYS A 167 -1.03 -24.03 12.15
C LYS A 167 -0.20 -22.81 12.49
N LYS A 168 0.98 -22.70 11.88
CA LYS A 168 1.82 -21.50 11.91
C LYS A 168 1.50 -20.62 10.71
N MET A 169 0.95 -19.45 10.96
CA MET A 169 0.47 -18.55 9.91
C MET A 169 1.28 -17.26 9.88
N ARG A 170 1.85 -16.95 8.73
CA ARG A 170 2.46 -15.62 8.54
C ARG A 170 1.39 -14.54 8.66
N ILE A 171 1.74 -13.46 9.35
CA ILE A 171 0.89 -12.27 9.45
C ILE A 171 1.66 -11.01 9.05
N PRO A 172 0.97 -10.02 8.43
CA PRO A 172 1.57 -8.73 8.08
C PRO A 172 1.64 -7.75 9.26
N THR A 173 0.64 -7.77 10.14
CA THR A 173 0.37 -6.73 11.13
C THR A 173 -0.07 -7.34 12.46
N ARG A 174 -0.06 -6.56 13.55
CA ARG A 174 -0.54 -7.04 14.86
C ARG A 174 -2.05 -7.36 14.87
N THR A 175 -2.85 -6.63 14.08
CA THR A 175 -4.27 -6.95 13.91
C THR A 175 -4.45 -8.29 13.22
N GLY A 176 -3.62 -8.59 12.22
CA GLY A 176 -3.52 -9.92 11.61
C GLY A 176 -3.11 -11.01 12.61
N ALA A 177 -2.25 -10.70 13.60
CA ALA A 177 -1.92 -11.65 14.65
C ALA A 177 -3.16 -12.01 15.48
N TRP A 178 -3.98 -11.04 15.84
CA TRP A 178 -5.20 -11.29 16.59
C TRP A 178 -6.24 -12.10 15.81
N VAL A 179 -6.31 -11.89 14.49
CA VAL A 179 -7.12 -12.71 13.58
C VAL A 179 -6.67 -14.17 13.64
N ILE A 180 -5.37 -14.43 13.52
CA ILE A 180 -4.81 -15.79 13.53
C ILE A 180 -4.94 -16.46 14.90
N GLU A 181 -4.72 -15.72 15.97
CA GLU A 181 -4.94 -16.21 17.35
C GLU A 181 -6.41 -16.60 17.59
N ALA A 182 -7.35 -15.78 17.14
CA ALA A 182 -8.79 -16.08 17.25
C ALA A 182 -9.18 -17.35 16.49
N LEU A 183 -8.49 -17.65 15.38
CA LEU A 183 -8.67 -18.88 14.59
C LEU A 183 -7.92 -20.09 15.17
N GLY A 184 -7.28 -19.96 16.35
CA GLY A 184 -6.56 -21.05 17.02
C GLY A 184 -5.22 -21.40 16.40
N ALA A 185 -4.67 -20.53 15.54
CA ALA A 185 -3.38 -20.69 14.89
C ALA A 185 -2.29 -19.84 15.58
N ALA A 186 -1.03 -20.13 15.28
CA ALA A 186 0.12 -19.41 15.83
C ALA A 186 0.59 -18.35 14.81
N PRO A 187 0.57 -17.05 15.15
CA PRO A 187 1.02 -15.99 14.24
C PRO A 187 2.54 -15.93 14.16
N ALA A 188 3.06 -15.71 12.96
CA ALA A 188 4.47 -15.46 12.67
C ALA A 188 4.60 -14.13 11.91
N ALA A 189 5.01 -13.07 12.61
CA ALA A 189 5.15 -11.75 12.03
C ALA A 189 6.39 -11.67 11.13
N MET A 190 6.19 -11.27 9.88
CA MET A 190 7.30 -11.00 8.96
C MET A 190 6.86 -10.11 7.80
N PRO A 191 7.77 -9.25 7.28
CA PRO A 191 7.53 -8.50 6.04
C PRO A 191 7.35 -9.42 4.83
N VAL A 192 6.67 -8.91 3.81
CA VAL A 192 6.37 -9.64 2.57
C VAL A 192 7.61 -10.25 1.90
N PRO A 193 8.77 -9.59 1.79
CA PRO A 193 9.95 -10.19 1.13
C PRO A 193 10.47 -11.47 1.77
N ASP A 194 10.17 -11.73 3.04
CA ASP A 194 10.68 -12.88 3.79
C ASP A 194 9.83 -14.15 3.59
N ILE A 195 8.62 -14.00 3.04
CA ILE A 195 7.63 -15.07 2.93
C ILE A 195 8.10 -16.25 2.07
N PRO A 196 8.73 -16.06 0.89
CA PRO A 196 9.18 -17.19 0.08
C PRO A 196 10.16 -18.09 0.84
N GLN A 197 11.06 -17.50 1.63
CA GLN A 197 12.01 -18.26 2.44
C GLN A 197 11.31 -18.98 3.59
N ALA A 198 10.32 -18.35 4.21
CA ALA A 198 9.56 -18.95 5.31
C ALA A 198 8.78 -20.18 4.85
N PHE A 199 8.12 -20.12 3.69
CA PHE A 199 7.48 -21.29 3.08
C PHE A 199 8.50 -22.38 2.70
N SER A 200 9.54 -22.02 1.98
CA SER A 200 10.58 -22.96 1.53
C SER A 200 11.25 -23.73 2.68
N LYS A 201 11.41 -23.09 3.84
CA LYS A 201 11.99 -23.70 5.03
C LYS A 201 10.95 -24.37 5.97
N GLY A 202 9.67 -24.32 5.62
CA GLY A 202 8.59 -24.85 6.48
C GLY A 202 8.46 -24.12 7.81
N VAL A 203 8.85 -22.83 7.87
CA VAL A 203 8.69 -21.99 9.07
C VAL A 203 7.20 -21.67 9.30
N VAL A 204 6.43 -21.58 8.22
CA VAL A 204 4.98 -21.35 8.24
C VAL A 204 4.26 -22.40 7.42
N ASP A 205 3.04 -22.75 7.85
CA ASP A 205 2.13 -23.64 7.12
C ASP A 205 1.28 -22.88 6.11
N GLY A 206 1.08 -21.58 6.36
CA GLY A 206 0.27 -20.69 5.55
C GLY A 206 0.56 -19.23 5.87
N ALA A 207 -0.20 -18.35 5.22
CA ALA A 207 -0.06 -16.92 5.39
C ALA A 207 -1.38 -16.17 5.15
N LEU A 208 -1.58 -15.07 5.88
CA LEU A 208 -2.50 -14.01 5.44
C LEU A 208 -1.76 -13.16 4.42
N ILE A 209 -2.20 -13.26 3.17
CA ILE A 209 -1.60 -12.58 2.03
C ILE A 209 -2.69 -12.26 1.00
N PRO A 210 -2.69 -11.04 0.41
CA PRO A 210 -3.53 -10.74 -0.74
C PRO A 210 -3.02 -11.45 -2.01
N TRP A 211 -3.86 -11.54 -3.03
CA TRP A 211 -3.53 -12.25 -4.24
C TRP A 211 -2.52 -11.51 -5.14
N GLU A 212 -2.53 -10.18 -5.12
CA GLU A 212 -1.69 -9.37 -6.01
C GLU A 212 -0.19 -9.60 -5.84
N ILE A 213 0.25 -10.07 -4.66
CA ILE A 213 1.68 -10.32 -4.42
C ILE A 213 2.14 -11.72 -4.83
N ILE A 214 1.21 -12.63 -5.10
CA ILE A 214 1.53 -14.02 -5.47
C ILE A 214 2.48 -14.10 -6.67
N PRO A 215 2.23 -13.42 -7.80
CA PRO A 215 3.11 -13.50 -8.95
C PRO A 215 4.51 -12.92 -8.69
N ALA A 216 4.57 -11.81 -7.97
CA ALA A 216 5.83 -11.10 -7.72
C ALA A 216 6.79 -11.92 -6.85
N LEU A 217 6.27 -12.75 -5.95
CA LEU A 217 7.03 -13.62 -5.06
C LEU A 217 7.02 -15.09 -5.47
N LYS A 218 6.35 -15.44 -6.57
CA LYS A 218 6.17 -16.81 -7.04
C LYS A 218 5.56 -17.74 -5.98
N LEU A 219 4.61 -17.22 -5.21
CA LEU A 219 3.99 -17.99 -4.14
C LEU A 219 3.10 -19.12 -4.67
N GLN A 220 2.62 -19.04 -5.91
CA GLN A 220 1.91 -20.11 -6.59
C GLN A 220 2.73 -21.41 -6.68
N ASP A 221 4.07 -21.33 -6.60
CA ASP A 221 4.96 -22.49 -6.60
C ASP A 221 5.12 -23.12 -5.21
N GLN A 222 4.61 -22.45 -4.16
CA GLN A 222 4.81 -22.81 -2.75
C GLN A 222 3.52 -23.08 -1.97
N THR A 223 2.37 -22.66 -2.53
CA THR A 223 1.04 -22.80 -1.92
C THR A 223 0.13 -23.60 -2.85
N ASP A 224 -0.51 -24.64 -2.32
CA ASP A 224 -1.45 -25.46 -3.07
C ASP A 224 -2.90 -24.96 -2.98
N TYR A 225 -3.23 -24.21 -1.92
CA TYR A 225 -4.59 -23.77 -1.61
C TYR A 225 -4.65 -22.28 -1.31
N GLN A 226 -5.58 -21.60 -1.94
CA GLN A 226 -5.89 -20.19 -1.69
C GLN A 226 -7.37 -20.08 -1.34
N ILE A 227 -7.67 -19.56 -0.17
CA ILE A 227 -8.98 -19.56 0.43
C ILE A 227 -9.48 -18.15 0.68
N GLU A 228 -10.68 -17.86 0.26
CA GLU A 228 -11.43 -16.64 0.56
C GLU A 228 -12.91 -16.95 0.79
N GLY A 229 -13.62 -16.04 1.43
CA GLY A 229 -15.04 -16.20 1.68
C GLY A 229 -15.91 -16.02 0.42
N VAL A 230 -17.21 -16.22 0.59
CA VAL A 230 -18.19 -15.96 -0.44
C VAL A 230 -18.05 -14.53 -0.98
N ASP A 231 -18.30 -14.34 -2.27
CA ASP A 231 -18.17 -13.06 -2.97
C ASP A 231 -16.83 -12.36 -2.72
N LYS A 232 -15.75 -13.15 -2.69
CA LYS A 232 -14.37 -12.69 -2.42
C LYS A 232 -14.21 -12.04 -1.04
N THR A 233 -15.06 -12.39 -0.05
CA THR A 233 -14.90 -11.87 1.33
C THR A 233 -13.52 -12.19 1.87
N ARG A 234 -12.80 -11.17 2.35
CA ARG A 234 -11.43 -11.26 2.87
C ARG A 234 -11.42 -11.05 4.40
N LEU A 235 -10.34 -11.48 5.05
CA LEU A 235 -10.20 -11.44 6.51
C LEU A 235 -9.55 -10.14 7.01
N GLY A 236 -9.90 -9.02 6.40
CA GLY A 236 -9.29 -7.71 6.64
C GLY A 236 -8.35 -7.31 5.51
N THR A 237 -7.65 -6.20 5.68
CA THR A 237 -6.69 -5.68 4.70
C THR A 237 -5.42 -5.19 5.40
N THR A 238 -4.54 -4.55 4.67
CA THR A 238 -3.36 -3.86 5.19
C THR A 238 -3.37 -2.42 4.69
N THR A 239 -3.05 -1.48 5.56
CA THR A 239 -2.96 -0.07 5.22
C THR A 239 -1.53 0.31 4.83
N PHE A 240 -1.42 1.11 3.79
CA PHE A 240 -0.16 1.63 3.26
C PHE A 240 -0.15 3.15 3.29
N GLN A 241 1.05 3.72 3.34
CA GLN A 241 1.27 5.14 3.16
C GLN A 241 2.30 5.42 2.07
N VAL A 242 2.08 6.49 1.30
CA VAL A 242 3.14 7.24 0.63
C VAL A 242 3.31 8.53 1.40
N SER A 243 4.49 8.73 1.97
CA SER A 243 4.76 9.87 2.84
C SER A 243 6.10 10.49 2.53
N MET A 244 6.17 11.83 2.67
CA MET A 244 7.39 12.62 2.54
C MET A 244 7.86 13.09 3.91
N ASN A 245 9.18 13.20 4.10
CA ASN A 245 9.75 13.89 5.25
C ASN A 245 9.16 15.29 5.40
N LEU A 246 8.74 15.68 6.60
CA LEU A 246 8.02 16.95 6.81
C LEU A 246 8.90 18.17 6.56
N ASP A 247 10.16 18.13 6.96
CA ASP A 247 11.08 19.24 6.73
C ASP A 247 11.42 19.39 5.23
N LYS A 248 11.58 18.26 4.53
CA LYS A 248 11.71 18.27 3.08
C LYS A 248 10.48 18.88 2.42
N TRP A 249 9.27 18.46 2.80
CA TRP A 249 8.03 19.04 2.31
C TRP A 249 7.97 20.55 2.50
N ASN A 250 8.28 21.02 3.71
CA ASN A 250 8.25 22.44 4.05
C ASN A 250 9.32 23.25 3.30
N SER A 251 10.40 22.62 2.83
CA SER A 251 11.46 23.26 2.03
C SER A 251 11.14 23.38 0.55
N LEU A 252 10.09 22.69 0.07
CA LEU A 252 9.72 22.74 -1.35
C LEU A 252 9.02 24.05 -1.70
N PRO A 253 9.28 24.62 -2.90
CA PRO A 253 8.50 25.73 -3.44
C PRO A 253 7.00 25.42 -3.52
N GLU A 254 6.15 26.43 -3.39
CA GLU A 254 4.68 26.26 -3.37
C GLU A 254 4.12 25.61 -4.65
N ASP A 255 4.69 25.92 -5.81
CA ASP A 255 4.28 25.32 -7.08
C ASP A 255 4.62 23.83 -7.14
N ILE A 256 5.74 23.40 -6.53
CA ILE A 256 6.10 22.00 -6.39
C ILE A 256 5.16 21.31 -5.39
N GLN A 257 4.92 21.92 -4.22
CA GLN A 257 3.94 21.39 -3.25
C GLN A 257 2.57 21.21 -3.90
N LYS A 258 2.15 22.17 -4.70
CA LYS A 258 0.88 22.08 -5.45
C LYS A 258 0.87 20.90 -6.42
N ALA A 259 1.97 20.66 -7.16
CA ALA A 259 2.07 19.52 -8.07
C ALA A 259 1.89 18.18 -7.32
N PHE A 260 2.44 18.04 -6.12
CA PHE A 260 2.21 16.87 -5.27
C PHE A 260 0.76 16.74 -4.82
N LEU A 261 0.16 17.82 -4.32
CA LEU A 261 -1.22 17.79 -3.80
C LEU A 261 -2.24 17.48 -4.89
N ASP A 262 -2.11 18.10 -6.07
CA ASP A 262 -3.00 17.88 -7.21
C ASP A 262 -2.93 16.43 -7.72
N ASN A 263 -1.75 15.79 -7.64
CA ASN A 263 -1.52 14.42 -8.11
C ASN A 263 -1.62 13.36 -7.00
N SER A 264 -2.00 13.74 -5.79
CA SER A 264 -2.20 12.83 -4.65
C SER A 264 -3.63 12.94 -4.07
N GLY A 265 -4.52 13.61 -4.78
CA GLY A 265 -5.91 13.84 -4.38
C GLY A 265 -6.82 12.63 -4.53
N GLU A 266 -8.12 12.87 -4.44
CA GLU A 266 -9.16 11.84 -4.52
C GLU A 266 -9.10 11.06 -5.83
N GLU A 267 -8.89 11.75 -6.95
CA GLU A 267 -8.77 11.12 -8.27
C GLU A 267 -7.63 10.09 -8.31
N TRP A 268 -6.47 10.43 -7.72
CA TRP A 268 -5.36 9.50 -7.62
C TRP A 268 -5.67 8.30 -6.72
N VAL A 269 -6.32 8.54 -5.59
CA VAL A 269 -6.72 7.49 -4.63
C VAL A 269 -7.68 6.49 -5.27
N VAL A 270 -8.63 6.96 -6.08
CA VAL A 270 -9.54 6.12 -6.88
C VAL A 270 -8.78 5.34 -7.94
N LYS A 271 -7.86 5.98 -8.66
CA LYS A 271 -7.00 5.31 -9.65
C LYS A 271 -6.12 4.24 -9.01
N ALA A 272 -5.52 4.53 -7.87
CA ALA A 272 -4.74 3.54 -7.12
C ALA A 272 -5.60 2.33 -6.73
N ALA A 273 -6.83 2.54 -6.28
CA ALA A 273 -7.75 1.44 -5.97
C ALA A 273 -8.02 0.53 -7.17
N GLU A 274 -8.23 1.12 -8.34
CA GLU A 274 -8.46 0.35 -9.57
C GLU A 274 -7.21 -0.44 -10.00
N ILE A 275 -6.01 0.15 -9.87
CA ILE A 275 -4.75 -0.55 -10.09
C ILE A 275 -4.66 -1.78 -9.18
N TRP A 276 -4.91 -1.62 -7.87
CA TRP A 276 -4.84 -2.72 -6.92
C TRP A 276 -5.90 -3.80 -7.17
N ARG A 277 -7.10 -3.42 -7.63
CA ARG A 277 -8.13 -4.37 -8.04
C ARG A 277 -7.67 -5.23 -9.23
N GLN A 278 -7.10 -4.60 -10.25
CA GLN A 278 -6.62 -5.31 -11.45
C GLN A 278 -5.45 -6.25 -11.14
N ILE A 279 -4.50 -5.85 -10.30
CA ILE A 279 -3.38 -6.72 -9.94
C ILE A 279 -3.82 -7.87 -9.02
N ASP A 280 -4.85 -7.69 -8.18
CA ASP A 280 -5.45 -8.78 -7.40
C ASP A 280 -6.10 -9.83 -8.32
N GLU A 281 -6.88 -9.41 -9.32
CA GLU A 281 -7.47 -10.30 -10.32
C GLU A 281 -6.40 -11.06 -11.11
N ASN A 282 -5.32 -10.39 -11.47
CA ASN A 282 -4.17 -11.06 -12.11
C ASN A 282 -3.51 -12.09 -11.17
N GLY A 283 -3.40 -11.78 -9.88
CA GLY A 283 -2.88 -12.71 -8.89
C GLY A 283 -3.71 -13.99 -8.79
N ILE A 284 -5.05 -13.87 -8.76
CA ILE A 284 -5.98 -14.99 -8.80
C ILE A 284 -5.72 -15.84 -10.07
N LYS A 285 -5.66 -15.18 -11.23
CA LYS A 285 -5.45 -15.87 -12.50
C LYS A 285 -4.12 -16.64 -12.52
N VAL A 286 -3.02 -16.02 -12.11
CA VAL A 286 -1.68 -16.67 -12.09
C VAL A 286 -1.68 -17.89 -11.17
N ALA A 287 -2.28 -17.79 -9.97
CA ALA A 287 -2.36 -18.92 -9.05
C ALA A 287 -3.19 -20.07 -9.62
N THR A 288 -4.36 -19.79 -10.19
CA THR A 288 -5.24 -20.81 -10.78
C THR A 288 -4.64 -21.43 -12.03
N ASP A 289 -3.99 -20.67 -12.90
CA ASP A 289 -3.30 -21.18 -14.08
C ASP A 289 -2.10 -22.10 -13.69
N ALA A 290 -1.48 -21.86 -12.54
CA ALA A 290 -0.44 -22.72 -11.98
C ALA A 290 -0.99 -24.04 -11.39
N GLY A 291 -2.31 -24.21 -11.34
CA GLY A 291 -3.00 -25.39 -10.79
C GLY A 291 -3.27 -25.33 -9.30
N ASN A 292 -3.09 -24.17 -8.65
CA ASN A 292 -3.46 -24.01 -7.27
C ASN A 292 -4.99 -24.06 -7.10
N LYS A 293 -5.44 -24.54 -5.95
CA LYS A 293 -6.86 -24.69 -5.65
C LYS A 293 -7.43 -23.43 -5.03
N HIS A 294 -8.18 -22.67 -5.82
CA HIS A 294 -8.92 -21.52 -5.34
C HIS A 294 -10.21 -22.01 -4.66
N ILE A 295 -10.27 -21.91 -3.34
CA ILE A 295 -11.39 -22.29 -2.51
C ILE A 295 -12.22 -21.04 -2.19
N GLN A 296 -13.40 -20.96 -2.76
CA GLN A 296 -14.41 -20.00 -2.33
C GLN A 296 -15.32 -20.68 -1.31
N LEU A 297 -15.31 -20.17 -0.08
CA LEU A 297 -16.16 -20.68 0.99
C LEU A 297 -17.63 -20.38 0.69
N THR A 298 -18.52 -21.27 1.15
CA THR A 298 -19.96 -21.00 1.15
C THR A 298 -20.31 -19.86 2.09
N GLN A 299 -21.56 -19.38 2.03
CA GLN A 299 -22.06 -18.38 2.98
C GLN A 299 -21.94 -18.87 4.43
N GLU A 300 -22.35 -20.12 4.70
CA GLU A 300 -22.28 -20.73 6.04
C GLU A 300 -20.84 -20.83 6.54
N GLU A 301 -19.92 -21.31 5.69
CA GLU A 301 -18.50 -21.39 6.03
C GLU A 301 -17.91 -19.98 6.30
N THR A 302 -18.26 -18.99 5.47
CA THR A 302 -17.83 -17.59 5.66
C THR A 302 -18.35 -17.00 6.96
N ASP A 303 -19.63 -17.24 7.29
CA ASP A 303 -20.25 -16.74 8.52
C ASP A 303 -19.66 -17.39 9.78
N ALA A 304 -19.18 -18.64 9.69
CA ALA A 304 -18.43 -19.27 10.75
C ALA A 304 -17.10 -18.50 11.05
N PHE A 305 -16.38 -18.06 10.02
CA PHE A 305 -15.21 -17.19 10.22
C PHE A 305 -15.59 -15.82 10.80
N LYS A 306 -16.67 -15.19 10.32
CA LYS A 306 -17.14 -13.89 10.85
C LYS A 306 -17.43 -13.99 12.34
N THR A 307 -18.14 -15.03 12.76
CA THR A 307 -18.50 -15.25 14.18
C THR A 307 -17.27 -15.36 15.08
N VAL A 308 -16.25 -16.10 14.64
CA VAL A 308 -15.01 -16.29 15.40
C VAL A 308 -14.17 -15.03 15.45
N LEU A 309 -14.24 -14.19 14.42
CA LEU A 309 -13.41 -12.99 14.28
C LEU A 309 -14.05 -11.71 14.84
N GLU A 310 -15.35 -11.70 15.12
CA GLU A 310 -16.05 -10.55 15.69
C GLU A 310 -15.39 -10.00 16.96
N PRO A 311 -14.93 -10.83 17.94
CA PRO A 311 -14.26 -10.35 19.15
C PRO A 311 -12.92 -9.63 18.92
N VAL A 312 -12.32 -9.76 17.73
CA VAL A 312 -11.08 -9.05 17.37
C VAL A 312 -11.30 -7.54 17.34
N VAL A 313 -12.47 -7.11 16.88
CA VAL A 313 -12.84 -5.68 16.84
C VAL A 313 -12.94 -5.15 18.28
N ASP A 314 -13.62 -5.85 19.18
CA ASP A 314 -13.76 -5.47 20.58
C ASP A 314 -12.40 -5.40 21.30
N ARG A 315 -11.51 -6.36 21.01
CA ARG A 315 -10.13 -6.36 21.52
C ARG A 315 -9.40 -5.09 21.11
N TRP A 316 -9.50 -4.70 19.85
CA TRP A 316 -8.87 -3.48 19.34
C TRP A 316 -9.47 -2.23 20.00
N VAL A 317 -10.80 -2.12 20.06
CA VAL A 317 -11.49 -1.01 20.74
C VAL A 317 -10.97 -0.84 22.17
N LYS A 318 -10.98 -1.91 22.95
CA LYS A 318 -10.48 -1.88 24.33
C LYS A 318 -9.03 -1.42 24.43
N GLU A 319 -8.18 -1.83 23.50
CA GLU A 319 -6.76 -1.45 23.51
C GLU A 319 -6.55 0.03 23.18
N VAL A 320 -7.26 0.56 22.18
CA VAL A 320 -7.08 1.97 21.79
C VAL A 320 -7.78 2.91 22.76
N ASP A 321 -8.88 2.51 23.38
CA ASP A 321 -9.53 3.25 24.48
C ASP A 321 -8.56 3.44 25.64
N GLY A 322 -7.77 2.41 25.98
CA GLY A 322 -6.70 2.51 26.96
C GLY A 322 -5.60 3.52 26.63
N LYS A 323 -5.54 3.99 25.39
CA LYS A 323 -4.64 5.04 24.90
C LYS A 323 -5.33 6.41 24.71
N GLY A 324 -6.57 6.53 25.17
CA GLY A 324 -7.36 7.75 25.03
C GLY A 324 -7.90 8.00 23.62
N ILE A 325 -8.06 6.94 22.82
CA ILE A 325 -8.64 6.97 21.48
C ILE A 325 -10.03 6.35 21.58
N ASP A 326 -11.07 7.02 21.15
CA ASP A 326 -12.43 6.47 21.07
C ASP A 326 -12.51 5.44 19.95
N GLY A 327 -12.22 4.19 20.30
CA GLY A 327 -12.16 3.07 19.35
C GLY A 327 -13.53 2.74 18.75
N ALA A 328 -14.58 2.83 19.56
CA ALA A 328 -15.94 2.54 19.11
C ALA A 328 -16.41 3.58 18.07
N ALA A 329 -16.15 4.86 18.30
CA ALA A 329 -16.45 5.92 17.34
C ALA A 329 -15.67 5.76 16.03
N LEU A 330 -14.39 5.39 16.10
CA LEU A 330 -13.58 5.13 14.90
C LEU A 330 -14.13 3.97 14.08
N VAL A 331 -14.50 2.85 14.72
CA VAL A 331 -15.10 1.70 14.05
C VAL A 331 -16.42 2.08 13.39
N ALA A 332 -17.31 2.78 14.11
CA ALA A 332 -18.58 3.21 13.58
C ALA A 332 -18.40 4.13 12.36
N LYS A 333 -17.47 5.10 12.45
CA LYS A 333 -17.19 6.04 11.37
C LYS A 333 -16.56 5.38 10.15
N ALA A 334 -15.62 4.47 10.36
CA ALA A 334 -15.01 3.71 9.26
C ALA A 334 -16.05 2.87 8.51
N ARG A 335 -16.92 2.14 9.23
CA ARG A 335 -18.02 1.35 8.63
C ARG A 335 -19.01 2.22 7.85
N GLU A 336 -19.44 3.35 8.44
CA GLU A 336 -20.33 4.33 7.81
C GLU A 336 -19.75 4.79 6.45
N LEU A 337 -18.50 5.25 6.46
CA LEU A 337 -17.88 5.82 5.28
C LEU A 337 -17.54 4.78 4.21
N VAL A 338 -17.10 3.57 4.61
CA VAL A 338 -16.90 2.48 3.65
C VAL A 338 -18.22 2.12 2.99
N ALA A 339 -19.31 1.94 3.75
CA ALA A 339 -20.63 1.63 3.19
C ALA A 339 -21.15 2.74 2.27
N ALA A 340 -21.01 4.00 2.65
CA ALA A 340 -21.44 5.15 1.85
C ALA A 340 -20.67 5.29 0.52
N ASN A 341 -19.41 4.86 0.47
CA ASN A 341 -18.60 4.91 -0.74
C ASN A 341 -18.75 3.64 -1.60
N SER A 342 -19.13 2.49 -1.03
CA SER A 342 -19.43 1.27 -1.80
C SER A 342 -20.73 1.37 -2.60
N ALA A 343 -21.68 2.19 -2.16
CA ALA A 343 -22.97 2.36 -2.80
C ALA A 343 -22.96 3.27 -4.05
N LYS A 344 -21.82 3.83 -4.42
CA LYS A 344 -21.61 4.74 -5.56
C LYS A 344 -20.84 4.05 -6.69
#